data_6dc5cab3bc6116bff68ec4eeef2ddf88
#
_entry.id   6dc5cab3bc6116bff68ec4eeef2ddf88
#
_cell.length_a   1.000
_cell.length_b   1.000
_cell.length_c   1.000
_cell.angle_alpha   90.00
_cell.angle_beta   90.00
_cell.angle_gamma   90.00
#
_symmetry.space_group_name_H-M   'P 1'
#
loop_
_entity.id
_entity.type
_entity.pdbx_description
1 polymer ?
#
loop_
_entity_poly.entity_id
_entity_poly.type
_entity_poly.pdbx_seq_one_letter_code
_entity_poly.pdbx_strand_id
1 'polypeptide(L)'
;NSDIPSEIVVAFDQWKLNQKRLYSTPQEQSHRLRVFYDNYKLVEEVNAKNLSYTFGLNAFSDLSDEEFNAKYLQKPERVDTPSNESLAAENVQQIFSEKLGQQTKDFNWCSKSGTCSAVRDQKGCAAGYAFAAAKGIEYPNNIRGRSSAKWLSPQELVDCSANFGNQACNG
;
A
#
# COMPACT_ATOMS: atom_id res chain seq x y z
N ASN A 1 8.12 -3.07 -32.09
CA ASN A 1 7.95 -4.27 -31.22
C ASN A 1 8.97 -5.39 -31.50
N SER A 2 9.95 -5.19 -32.41
CA SER A 2 10.92 -6.22 -32.80
C SER A 2 11.97 -6.55 -31.72
N ASP A 3 12.04 -5.78 -30.63
CA ASP A 3 13.07 -5.91 -29.60
C ASP A 3 12.61 -6.62 -28.30
N ILE A 4 11.35 -7.01 -28.20
CA ILE A 4 10.82 -7.69 -27.03
C ILE A 4 10.85 -9.19 -27.28
N PRO A 5 11.54 -9.99 -26.43
CA PRO A 5 11.59 -11.44 -26.56
C PRO A 5 10.20 -12.09 -26.54
N SER A 6 10.02 -13.16 -27.28
CA SER A 6 8.72 -13.85 -27.39
C SER A 6 8.25 -14.43 -26.03
N GLU A 7 9.18 -14.87 -25.19
CA GLU A 7 8.87 -15.31 -23.83
C GLU A 7 8.22 -14.22 -22.97
N ILE A 8 8.63 -12.95 -23.16
CA ILE A 8 8.04 -11.81 -22.42
C ILE A 8 6.62 -11.52 -22.92
N VAL A 9 6.38 -11.68 -24.23
CA VAL A 9 5.02 -11.54 -24.76
C VAL A 9 4.09 -12.57 -24.15
N VAL A 10 4.53 -13.83 -24.05
CA VAL A 10 3.77 -14.90 -23.38
C VAL A 10 3.55 -14.59 -21.89
N ALA A 11 4.59 -14.14 -21.19
CA ALA A 11 4.49 -13.76 -19.77
C ALA A 11 3.49 -12.60 -19.58
N PHE A 12 3.51 -11.61 -20.45
CA PHE A 12 2.57 -10.48 -20.41
C PHE A 12 1.12 -10.93 -20.66
N ASP A 13 0.90 -11.82 -21.63
CA ASP A 13 -0.43 -12.35 -21.89
C ASP A 13 -0.98 -13.15 -20.71
N GLN A 14 -0.15 -13.98 -20.09
CA GLN A 14 -0.52 -14.71 -18.87
C GLN A 14 -0.80 -13.75 -17.71
N TRP A 15 0.04 -12.72 -17.53
CA TRP A 15 -0.15 -11.70 -16.50
C TRP A 15 -1.46 -10.92 -16.73
N LYS A 16 -1.78 -10.52 -17.97
CA LYS A 16 -3.05 -9.87 -18.31
C LYS A 16 -4.26 -10.70 -17.90
N LEU A 17 -4.22 -12.00 -18.18
CA LEU A 17 -5.29 -12.92 -17.78
C LEU A 17 -5.46 -12.95 -16.26
N ASN A 18 -4.36 -13.11 -15.53
CA ASN A 18 -4.36 -13.17 -14.07
C ASN A 18 -4.85 -11.87 -13.43
N GLN A 19 -4.47 -10.71 -14.00
CA GLN A 19 -4.86 -9.39 -13.51
C GLN A 19 -6.19 -8.90 -14.10
N LYS A 20 -6.81 -9.68 -15.01
CA LYS A 20 -8.05 -9.31 -15.73
C LYS A 20 -7.90 -7.97 -16.47
N ARG A 21 -6.71 -7.74 -17.09
CA ARG A 21 -6.41 -6.51 -17.82
C ARG A 21 -6.94 -6.60 -19.25
N LEU A 22 -7.65 -5.54 -19.65
CA LEU A 22 -8.11 -5.33 -21.02
C LEU A 22 -7.68 -3.93 -21.47
N TYR A 23 -7.23 -3.80 -22.69
CA TYR A 23 -6.82 -2.53 -23.30
C TYR A 23 -7.72 -2.21 -24.47
N SER A 24 -8.07 -0.93 -24.61
CA SER A 24 -9.07 -0.50 -25.59
C SER A 24 -8.55 -0.50 -27.03
N THR A 25 -7.24 -0.35 -27.21
CA THR A 25 -6.62 -0.26 -28.53
C THR A 25 -5.35 -1.10 -28.64
N PRO A 26 -4.97 -1.55 -29.85
CA PRO A 26 -3.69 -2.23 -30.07
C PRO A 26 -2.47 -1.36 -29.72
N GLN A 27 -2.58 -0.04 -29.89
CA GLN A 27 -1.53 0.90 -29.55
C GLN A 27 -1.30 0.94 -28.03
N GLU A 28 -2.37 1.00 -27.26
CA GLU A 28 -2.29 0.93 -25.81
C GLU A 28 -1.69 -0.40 -25.36
N GLN A 29 -2.16 -1.51 -25.91
CA GLN A 29 -1.59 -2.82 -25.57
C GLN A 29 -0.10 -2.90 -25.87
N SER A 30 0.36 -2.34 -26.99
CA SER A 30 1.78 -2.30 -27.36
C SER A 30 2.59 -1.42 -26.40
N HIS A 31 2.03 -0.30 -25.95
CA HIS A 31 2.64 0.56 -24.93
C HIS A 31 2.74 -0.19 -23.59
N ARG A 32 1.67 -0.83 -23.13
CA ARG A 32 1.63 -1.61 -21.89
C ARG A 32 2.61 -2.77 -21.90
N LEU A 33 2.75 -3.46 -23.01
CA LEU A 33 3.75 -4.50 -23.18
C LEU A 33 5.18 -3.95 -23.01
N ARG A 34 5.46 -2.76 -23.54
CA ARG A 34 6.78 -2.12 -23.40
C ARG A 34 7.06 -1.78 -21.93
N VAL A 35 6.13 -1.14 -21.25
CA VAL A 35 6.26 -0.80 -19.83
C VAL A 35 6.41 -2.07 -18.97
N PHE A 36 5.61 -3.09 -19.26
CA PHE A 36 5.72 -4.39 -18.57
C PHE A 36 7.10 -5.01 -18.76
N TYR A 37 7.66 -4.94 -19.97
CA TYR A 37 9.00 -5.46 -20.25
C TYR A 37 10.09 -4.71 -19.46
N ASP A 38 9.97 -3.38 -19.36
CA ASP A 38 10.94 -2.59 -18.59
C ASP A 38 10.87 -2.92 -17.09
N ASN A 39 9.68 -3.07 -16.54
CA ASN A 39 9.47 -3.52 -15.17
C ASN A 39 9.96 -4.97 -14.94
N TYR A 40 9.74 -5.86 -15.91
CA TYR A 40 10.23 -7.23 -15.87
C TYR A 40 11.77 -7.28 -15.78
N LYS A 41 12.46 -6.49 -16.61
CA LYS A 41 13.92 -6.38 -16.57
C LYS A 41 14.41 -5.90 -15.19
N LEU A 42 13.74 -4.91 -14.62
CA LEU A 42 14.07 -4.41 -13.28
C LEU A 42 13.92 -5.51 -12.23
N VAL A 43 12.87 -6.29 -12.28
CA VAL A 43 12.65 -7.44 -11.37
C VAL A 43 13.80 -8.44 -11.48
N GLU A 44 14.16 -8.83 -12.70
CA GLU A 44 15.26 -9.77 -12.96
C GLU A 44 16.60 -9.22 -12.47
N GLU A 45 16.90 -7.95 -12.77
CA GLU A 45 18.14 -7.30 -12.37
C GLU A 45 18.28 -7.23 -10.84
N VAL A 46 17.22 -6.85 -10.13
CA VAL A 46 17.26 -6.76 -8.66
C VAL A 46 17.39 -8.13 -8.03
N ASN A 47 16.65 -9.12 -8.54
CA ASN A 47 16.70 -10.48 -7.99
C ASN A 47 18.03 -11.17 -8.24
N ALA A 48 18.71 -10.86 -9.36
CA ALA A 48 20.05 -11.37 -9.65
C ALA A 48 21.12 -10.88 -8.63
N LYS A 49 20.86 -9.79 -7.90
CA LYS A 49 21.77 -9.28 -6.86
C LYS A 49 21.75 -10.09 -5.56
N ASN A 50 20.86 -11.08 -5.43
CA ASN A 50 20.71 -11.94 -4.26
C ASN A 50 20.63 -11.17 -2.93
N LEU A 51 19.82 -10.13 -2.88
CA LEU A 51 19.60 -9.30 -1.69
C LEU A 51 18.73 -10.04 -0.66
N SER A 52 18.56 -9.47 0.52
CA SER A 52 17.66 -10.00 1.57
C SER A 52 16.16 -9.90 1.23
N TYR A 53 15.82 -9.36 0.08
CA TYR A 53 14.47 -9.23 -0.46
C TYR A 53 14.44 -9.56 -1.95
N THR A 54 13.27 -9.85 -2.47
CA THR A 54 13.04 -10.10 -3.89
C THR A 54 11.93 -9.21 -4.43
N PHE A 55 12.03 -8.84 -5.70
CA PHE A 55 10.99 -8.16 -6.45
C PHE A 55 10.10 -9.17 -7.18
N GLY A 56 8.87 -8.76 -7.50
CA GLY A 56 7.93 -9.57 -8.26
C GLY A 56 6.95 -8.72 -9.05
N LEU A 57 6.41 -9.30 -10.11
CA LEU A 57 5.36 -8.68 -10.88
C LEU A 57 4.06 -8.62 -10.07
N ASN A 58 3.41 -7.47 -10.10
CA ASN A 58 2.18 -7.21 -9.35
C ASN A 58 1.10 -6.59 -10.27
N ALA A 59 -0.01 -6.15 -9.69
CA ALA A 59 -1.12 -5.55 -10.45
C ALA A 59 -0.77 -4.23 -11.16
N PHE A 60 0.39 -3.63 -10.91
CA PHE A 60 0.82 -2.34 -11.48
C PHE A 60 1.99 -2.50 -12.46
N SER A 61 2.35 -3.71 -12.82
CA SER A 61 3.52 -3.98 -13.68
C SER A 61 3.38 -3.51 -15.11
N ASP A 62 2.20 -3.03 -15.52
CA ASP A 62 1.91 -2.37 -16.80
C ASP A 62 1.91 -0.83 -16.72
N LEU A 63 2.25 -0.26 -15.57
CA LEU A 63 2.32 1.20 -15.36
C LEU A 63 3.76 1.66 -15.26
N SER A 64 4.05 2.84 -15.83
CA SER A 64 5.30 3.54 -15.55
C SER A 64 5.25 4.18 -14.15
N ASP A 65 6.42 4.59 -13.63
CA ASP A 65 6.51 5.28 -12.34
C ASP A 65 5.69 6.58 -12.34
N GLU A 66 5.70 7.32 -13.47
CA GLU A 66 4.93 8.56 -13.61
C GLU A 66 3.43 8.29 -13.60
N GLU A 67 2.97 7.25 -14.32
CA GLU A 67 1.57 6.86 -14.34
C GLU A 67 1.09 6.37 -12.99
N PHE A 68 1.92 5.57 -12.31
CA PHE A 68 1.62 5.09 -10.96
C PHE A 68 1.55 6.25 -9.97
N ASN A 69 2.54 7.15 -9.99
CA ASN A 69 2.58 8.32 -9.12
C ASN A 69 1.38 9.25 -9.35
N ALA A 70 1.03 9.51 -10.61
CA ALA A 70 -0.10 10.38 -10.96
C ALA A 70 -1.45 9.81 -10.53
N LYS A 71 -1.59 8.47 -10.51
CA LYS A 71 -2.86 7.80 -10.25
C LYS A 71 -3.06 7.37 -8.80
N TYR A 72 -1.98 6.93 -8.14
CA TYR A 72 -2.06 6.27 -6.84
C TYR A 72 -1.31 6.99 -5.72
N LEU A 73 -0.30 7.81 -6.04
CA LEU A 73 0.43 8.61 -5.08
C LEU A 73 0.01 10.07 -5.22
N GLN A 74 -0.72 10.56 -4.26
CA GLN A 74 -1.03 11.97 -4.23
C GLN A 74 0.13 12.74 -3.61
N LYS A 75 0.42 13.92 -4.17
CA LYS A 75 1.26 14.91 -3.49
C LYS A 75 0.40 15.48 -2.36
N PRO A 76 0.68 15.18 -1.09
CA PRO A 76 0.01 15.89 -0.02
C PRO A 76 0.33 17.38 -0.19
N GLU A 77 -0.69 18.20 -0.42
CA GLU A 77 -0.54 19.61 -0.13
C GLU A 77 -0.13 19.69 1.35
N ARG A 78 1.09 20.16 1.62
CA ARG A 78 1.52 20.38 2.99
C ARG A 78 0.60 21.45 3.56
N VAL A 79 -0.41 21.03 4.29
CA VAL A 79 -1.05 21.91 5.24
C VAL A 79 -0.02 22.10 6.35
N ASP A 80 0.58 23.28 6.42
CA ASP A 80 1.43 23.67 7.54
C ASP A 80 0.55 23.72 8.80
N THR A 81 0.31 22.56 9.40
CA THR A 81 -0.23 22.50 10.74
C THR A 81 0.87 22.99 11.68
N PRO A 82 0.61 24.02 12.51
CA PRO A 82 1.57 24.42 13.51
C PRO A 82 1.84 23.20 14.41
N SER A 83 3.09 22.74 14.39
CA SER A 83 3.53 21.58 15.16
C SER A 83 3.54 21.93 16.64
N ASN A 84 2.50 21.57 17.36
CA ASN A 84 2.55 21.41 18.83
C ASN A 84 3.29 20.11 19.21
N GLU A 85 4.29 19.72 18.41
CA GLU A 85 4.95 18.40 18.51
C GLU A 85 5.97 18.28 19.65
N SER A 86 6.40 19.41 20.27
CA SER A 86 7.51 19.32 21.21
C SER A 86 7.15 18.71 22.57
N LEU A 87 5.90 18.80 23.01
CA LEU A 87 5.49 18.34 24.35
C LEU A 87 5.03 16.88 24.39
N ALA A 88 4.61 16.31 23.27
CA ALA A 88 4.17 14.91 23.21
C ALA A 88 5.33 13.92 23.02
N ALA A 89 6.38 14.32 22.32
CA ALA A 89 7.51 13.44 21.97
C ALA A 89 8.36 13.06 23.18
N GLU A 90 8.64 13.97 24.09
CA GLU A 90 9.47 13.70 25.28
C GLU A 90 8.78 12.72 26.25
N ASN A 91 7.48 12.88 26.49
CA ASN A 91 6.72 11.97 27.35
C ASN A 91 6.57 10.57 26.77
N VAL A 92 6.43 10.44 25.44
CA VAL A 92 6.33 9.15 24.76
C VAL A 92 7.65 8.40 24.82
N GLN A 93 8.77 9.08 24.64
CA GLN A 93 10.11 8.49 24.68
C GLN A 93 10.48 7.96 26.07
N GLN A 94 10.06 8.67 27.13
CA GLN A 94 10.29 8.26 28.50
C GLN A 94 9.45 7.03 28.90
N ILE A 95 8.18 6.98 28.50
CA ILE A 95 7.30 5.81 28.69
C ILE A 95 7.81 4.57 27.94
N PHE A 96 8.39 4.75 26.76
CA PHE A 96 8.97 3.64 25.99
C PHE A 96 10.26 3.12 26.61
N SER A 97 11.13 3.98 27.13
CA SER A 97 12.41 3.57 27.72
C SER A 97 12.25 2.75 29.01
N GLU A 98 11.25 3.03 29.81
CA GLU A 98 10.99 2.28 31.05
C GLU A 98 10.39 0.87 30.83
N LYS A 99 9.71 0.64 29.72
CA LYS A 99 9.06 -0.65 29.40
C LYS A 99 9.87 -1.57 28.47
N LEU A 100 11.02 -1.14 27.98
CA LEU A 100 11.85 -1.89 27.02
C LEU A 100 12.67 -3.04 27.64
N GLY A 101 12.55 -3.29 28.93
CA GLY A 101 13.37 -4.28 29.67
C GLY A 101 13.11 -5.76 29.32
N GLN A 102 12.10 -6.11 28.54
CA GLN A 102 11.79 -7.49 28.12
C GLN A 102 11.22 -7.52 26.70
N GLN A 103 12.02 -7.14 25.70
CA GLN A 103 11.63 -7.38 24.32
C GLN A 103 11.89 -8.85 23.95
N THR A 104 10.82 -9.59 23.64
CA THR A 104 10.92 -10.80 22.83
C THR A 104 11.39 -10.38 21.45
N LYS A 105 12.43 -11.02 20.92
CA LYS A 105 13.12 -10.66 19.67
C LYS A 105 12.17 -10.47 18.46
N ASP A 106 11.10 -11.26 18.42
CA ASP A 106 10.11 -11.21 17.35
C ASP A 106 8.70 -11.37 17.92
N PHE A 107 7.85 -10.37 17.73
CA PHE A 107 6.46 -10.42 18.13
C PHE A 107 5.52 -9.98 16.99
N ASN A 108 4.60 -10.86 16.60
CA ASN A 108 3.62 -10.59 15.57
C ASN A 108 2.20 -10.67 16.16
N TRP A 109 1.53 -9.53 16.26
CA TRP A 109 0.14 -9.48 16.72
C TRP A 109 -0.83 -10.27 15.84
N CYS A 110 -0.54 -10.40 14.54
CA CYS A 110 -1.38 -11.15 13.62
C CYS A 110 -1.34 -12.67 13.85
N SER A 111 -0.38 -13.17 14.63
CA SER A 111 -0.36 -14.57 15.06
C SER A 111 -1.48 -14.90 16.04
N LYS A 112 -2.08 -13.89 16.68
CA LYS A 112 -3.22 -14.06 17.58
C LYS A 112 -4.52 -13.98 16.77
N SER A 113 -5.34 -15.03 16.86
CA SER A 113 -6.64 -15.10 16.19
C SER A 113 -7.50 -13.86 16.52
N GLY A 114 -8.12 -13.28 15.49
CA GLY A 114 -9.02 -12.14 15.62
C GLY A 114 -8.34 -10.78 15.82
N THR A 115 -7.01 -10.70 15.84
CA THR A 115 -6.31 -9.43 16.02
C THR A 115 -6.17 -8.65 14.71
N CYS A 116 -5.80 -9.33 13.62
CA CYS A 116 -5.60 -8.70 12.32
C CYS A 116 -6.70 -9.05 11.34
N SER A 117 -7.16 -8.08 10.57
CA SER A 117 -8.05 -8.30 9.44
C SER A 117 -7.26 -8.73 8.20
N ALA A 118 -7.97 -9.27 7.22
CA ALA A 118 -7.42 -9.45 5.88
C ALA A 118 -6.90 -8.13 5.29
N VAL A 119 -5.92 -8.24 4.40
CA VAL A 119 -5.41 -7.11 3.63
C VAL A 119 -6.54 -6.52 2.79
N ARG A 120 -6.69 -5.21 2.82
CA ARG A 120 -7.68 -4.46 2.06
C ARG A 120 -7.01 -3.68 0.96
N ASP A 121 -7.72 -3.44 -0.13
CA ASP A 121 -7.28 -2.66 -1.28
C ASP A 121 -8.10 -1.36 -1.37
N GLN A 122 -7.41 -0.22 -1.42
CA GLN A 122 -8.06 1.10 -1.62
C GLN A 122 -8.50 1.35 -3.07
N LYS A 123 -8.10 0.48 -4.00
CA LYS A 123 -8.36 0.60 -5.43
C LYS A 123 -7.88 1.95 -5.99
N GLY A 124 -8.70 2.64 -6.80
CA GLY A 124 -8.37 3.92 -7.40
C GLY A 124 -8.68 5.16 -6.53
N CYS A 125 -8.88 4.99 -5.22
CA CYS A 125 -9.16 6.07 -4.28
C CYS A 125 -7.96 6.24 -3.33
N ALA A 126 -7.36 7.42 -3.27
CA ALA A 126 -6.22 7.67 -2.40
C ALA A 126 -6.66 7.89 -0.94
N ALA A 127 -7.26 6.86 -0.35
CA ALA A 127 -7.85 6.87 0.98
C ALA A 127 -6.95 6.25 2.07
N GLY A 128 -5.62 6.30 1.90
CA GLY A 128 -4.67 5.75 2.87
C GLY A 128 -4.91 6.22 4.30
N TYR A 129 -5.25 7.49 4.49
CA TYR A 129 -5.61 8.07 5.79
C TYR A 129 -6.80 7.35 6.43
N ALA A 130 -7.83 7.05 5.67
CA ALA A 130 -9.04 6.39 6.17
C ALA A 130 -8.78 4.93 6.57
N PHE A 131 -7.95 4.22 5.79
CA PHE A 131 -7.51 2.87 6.12
C PHE A 131 -6.63 2.85 7.36
N ALA A 132 -5.69 3.80 7.50
CA ALA A 132 -4.82 3.92 8.66
C ALA A 132 -5.63 4.23 9.93
N ALA A 133 -6.54 5.19 9.89
CA ALA A 133 -7.40 5.55 11.03
C ALA A 133 -8.30 4.37 11.44
N ALA A 134 -8.96 3.71 10.51
CA ALA A 134 -9.78 2.53 10.79
C ALA A 134 -8.96 1.44 11.49
N LYS A 135 -7.74 1.14 10.99
CA LYS A 135 -6.85 0.15 11.60
C LYS A 135 -6.34 0.57 12.97
N GLY A 136 -6.04 1.86 13.15
CA GLY A 136 -5.62 2.43 14.43
C GLY A 136 -6.65 2.23 15.55
N ILE A 137 -7.94 2.14 15.21
CA ILE A 137 -9.03 1.86 16.15
C ILE A 137 -9.30 0.34 16.27
N GLU A 138 -9.32 -0.39 15.15
CA GLU A 138 -9.61 -1.83 15.11
C GLU A 138 -8.63 -2.63 15.97
N TYR A 139 -7.32 -2.44 15.78
CA TYR A 139 -6.30 -3.28 16.40
C TYR A 139 -6.27 -3.17 17.94
N PRO A 140 -6.22 -1.99 18.56
CA PRO A 140 -6.26 -1.88 20.02
C PRO A 140 -7.51 -2.49 20.64
N ASN A 141 -8.67 -2.36 19.96
CA ASN A 141 -9.92 -2.94 20.45
C ASN A 141 -9.90 -4.47 20.38
N ASN A 142 -9.40 -5.04 19.28
CA ASN A 142 -9.29 -6.48 19.11
C ASN A 142 -8.24 -7.10 20.05
N ILE A 143 -7.10 -6.41 20.27
CA ILE A 143 -6.05 -6.84 21.20
C ILE A 143 -6.57 -6.89 22.65
N ARG A 144 -7.37 -5.89 23.05
CA ARG A 144 -7.92 -5.79 24.39
C ARG A 144 -9.09 -6.72 24.67
N GLY A 145 -9.58 -7.44 23.65
CA GLY A 145 -10.66 -8.41 23.78
C GLY A 145 -12.00 -7.80 24.23
N ARG A 146 -12.19 -6.49 24.05
CA ARG A 146 -13.37 -5.76 24.57
C ARG A 146 -14.64 -6.00 23.76
N SER A 147 -14.55 -6.59 22.59
CA SER A 147 -15.71 -7.03 21.77
C SER A 147 -15.26 -8.07 20.76
N SER A 148 -16.23 -8.81 20.15
CA SER A 148 -15.97 -9.57 18.93
C SER A 148 -15.28 -8.65 17.91
N ALA A 149 -14.23 -9.14 17.25
CA ALA A 149 -13.43 -8.37 16.27
C ALA A 149 -14.36 -7.55 15.37
N LYS A 150 -14.32 -6.24 15.53
CA LYS A 150 -15.12 -5.31 14.68
C LYS A 150 -14.19 -4.74 13.63
N TRP A 151 -14.64 -4.83 12.39
CA TRP A 151 -13.97 -4.26 11.25
C TRP A 151 -14.69 -2.98 10.86
N LEU A 152 -14.01 -1.84 10.95
CA LEU A 152 -14.56 -0.54 10.61
C LEU A 152 -14.53 -0.32 9.10
N SER A 153 -15.45 0.50 8.61
CA SER A 153 -15.49 0.88 7.20
C SER A 153 -14.62 2.10 6.95
N PRO A 154 -13.51 1.98 6.17
CA PRO A 154 -12.78 3.16 5.71
C PRO A 154 -13.64 4.09 4.84
N GLN A 155 -14.66 3.54 4.16
CA GLN A 155 -15.58 4.32 3.32
C GLN A 155 -16.35 5.39 4.13
N GLU A 156 -16.73 5.08 5.34
CA GLU A 156 -17.40 6.06 6.23
C GLU A 156 -16.49 7.29 6.48
N LEU A 157 -15.20 7.06 6.68
CA LEU A 157 -14.26 8.17 6.83
C LEU A 157 -14.08 8.95 5.53
N VAL A 158 -14.01 8.27 4.38
CA VAL A 158 -13.93 8.93 3.07
C VAL A 158 -15.12 9.84 2.83
N ASP A 159 -16.33 9.39 3.17
CA ASP A 159 -17.58 10.11 2.88
C ASP A 159 -17.85 11.23 3.89
N CYS A 160 -17.47 11.07 5.15
CA CYS A 160 -17.94 11.92 6.25
C CYS A 160 -16.86 12.83 6.86
N SER A 161 -15.58 12.72 6.48
CA SER A 161 -14.51 13.45 7.14
C SER A 161 -13.99 14.71 6.41
N ALA A 162 -14.67 15.14 5.35
CA ALA A 162 -14.28 16.35 4.58
C ALA A 162 -14.19 17.61 5.45
N ASN A 163 -15.08 17.75 6.44
CA ASN A 163 -15.11 18.91 7.37
C ASN A 163 -13.91 18.92 8.33
N PHE A 164 -13.10 17.87 8.37
CA PHE A 164 -11.90 17.74 9.21
C PHE A 164 -10.60 17.89 8.42
N GLY A 165 -10.70 18.38 7.17
CA GLY A 165 -9.54 18.67 6.32
C GLY A 165 -9.18 17.57 5.32
N ASN A 166 -9.89 16.45 5.29
CA ASN A 166 -9.69 15.40 4.29
C ASN A 166 -10.37 15.73 2.97
N GLN A 167 -9.80 15.27 1.86
CA GLN A 167 -10.30 15.53 0.50
C GLN A 167 -10.90 14.27 -0.16
N ALA A 168 -11.58 13.42 0.60
CA ALA A 168 -12.15 12.16 0.14
C ALA A 168 -11.11 11.27 -0.59
N CYS A 169 -11.31 10.97 -1.89
CA CYS A 169 -10.32 10.19 -2.67
C CYS A 169 -9.06 10.98 -3.06
N ASN A 170 -8.96 12.23 -2.63
CA ASN A 170 -7.81 13.07 -2.92
C ASN A 170 -6.86 13.24 -1.71
N GLY A 171 -7.02 12.51 -0.65
CA GLY A 171 -6.14 12.53 0.53
C GLY A 171 -6.72 13.18 1.76
#